data_8f2a711e1efb345e46ac0145ea6e22c7
#
_entry.id   8f2a711e1efb345e46ac0145ea6e22c7
#
_cell.length_a   1.000
_cell.length_b   1.000
_cell.length_c   1.000
_cell.angle_alpha   90.00
_cell.angle_beta   90.00
_cell.angle_gamma   90.00
#
_symmetry.space_group_name_H-M   'P 1'
#
loop_
_entity.id
_entity.type
_entity.pdbx_description
1 polymer ?
#
loop_
_entity_poly.entity_id
_entity_poly.type
_entity_poly.pdbx_seq_one_letter_code
_entity_poly.pdbx_strand_id
1 'polypeptide(L)'
;MPKKGENISLTSYDDLFETDESRAESQLERVQNIPVRELIPFKNHPFKVLDDEAMLRTTESIAEYGVLTPLIARPLDHGRYEIISGHRRAHAAELAGLSEVPVLVRDMDDDAATVLMVDSNLQRENILPSERAFAFKMKLEALSHQGQRSDLTSVRVAPKLSTEIIGKAVGMSK
;
A
#
# COMPACT_ATOMS: atom_id res chain seq x y z
N MET A 1 -46.30 10.53 -34.14
CA MET A 1 -45.22 10.93 -33.24
C MET A 1 -44.21 9.79 -33.19
N PRO A 2 -42.97 9.92 -33.69
CA PRO A 2 -42.01 8.86 -33.64
C PRO A 2 -41.36 8.80 -32.24
N LYS A 3 -41.21 7.60 -31.68
CA LYS A 3 -40.53 7.32 -30.43
C LYS A 3 -39.03 7.59 -30.55
N LYS A 4 -38.50 8.39 -29.62
CA LYS A 4 -37.10 8.75 -29.45
C LYS A 4 -36.29 7.47 -29.22
N GLY A 5 -35.31 7.18 -30.08
CA GLY A 5 -34.44 6.02 -29.98
C GLY A 5 -33.59 6.09 -28.70
N GLU A 6 -33.59 5.01 -27.95
CA GLU A 6 -32.64 4.78 -26.87
C GLU A 6 -31.22 4.65 -27.44
N ASN A 7 -30.31 5.48 -26.98
CA ASN A 7 -28.89 5.32 -27.26
C ASN A 7 -28.40 4.03 -26.60
N ILE A 8 -28.30 2.97 -27.38
CA ILE A 8 -27.59 1.77 -26.98
C ILE A 8 -26.10 2.13 -27.02
N SER A 9 -25.49 2.29 -25.84
CA SER A 9 -24.05 2.36 -25.72
C SER A 9 -23.50 0.99 -26.11
N LEU A 10 -22.90 0.91 -27.30
CA LEU A 10 -22.16 -0.28 -27.73
C LEU A 10 -20.90 -0.37 -26.84
N THR A 11 -20.78 -1.43 -26.06
CA THR A 11 -19.55 -1.83 -25.43
C THR A 11 -18.43 -1.90 -26.47
N SER A 12 -17.24 -1.43 -26.11
CA SER A 12 -16.08 -1.43 -27.01
C SER A 12 -15.86 -2.84 -27.57
N TYR A 13 -15.44 -2.93 -28.82
CA TYR A 13 -15.17 -4.21 -29.48
C TYR A 13 -14.14 -5.05 -28.69
N ASP A 14 -13.24 -4.38 -27.97
CA ASP A 14 -12.22 -5.00 -27.12
C ASP A 14 -12.83 -5.70 -25.88
N ASP A 15 -13.92 -5.16 -25.31
CA ASP A 15 -14.61 -5.78 -24.15
C ASP A 15 -15.31 -7.11 -24.51
N LEU A 16 -15.62 -7.35 -25.80
CA LEU A 16 -16.28 -8.57 -26.25
C LEU A 16 -15.32 -9.73 -26.50
N PHE A 17 -14.02 -9.46 -26.59
CA PHE A 17 -12.96 -10.44 -26.88
C PHE A 17 -11.95 -10.63 -25.75
N GLU A 18 -12.18 -10.01 -24.59
CA GLU A 18 -11.40 -10.34 -23.42
C GLU A 18 -11.67 -11.78 -22.99
N THR A 19 -10.67 -12.62 -23.20
CA THR A 19 -10.70 -14.00 -22.65
C THR A 19 -10.57 -13.97 -21.15
N ASP A 20 -11.05 -15.02 -20.45
CA ASP A 20 -10.86 -15.14 -19.00
C ASP A 20 -9.38 -15.13 -18.60
N GLU A 21 -8.49 -15.58 -19.48
CA GLU A 21 -7.04 -15.51 -19.35
C GLU A 21 -6.53 -14.06 -19.42
N SER A 22 -7.04 -13.25 -20.34
CA SER A 22 -6.69 -11.83 -20.47
C SER A 22 -7.17 -11.02 -19.26
N ARG A 23 -8.35 -11.34 -18.70
CA ARG A 23 -8.83 -10.75 -17.44
C ARG A 23 -7.98 -11.15 -16.25
N ALA A 24 -7.56 -12.42 -16.17
CA ALA A 24 -6.66 -12.89 -15.12
C ALA A 24 -5.28 -12.22 -15.23
N GLU A 25 -4.75 -12.03 -16.44
CA GLU A 25 -3.50 -11.32 -16.69
C GLU A 25 -3.58 -9.81 -16.37
N SER A 26 -4.72 -9.17 -16.62
CA SER A 26 -4.92 -7.76 -16.27
C SER A 26 -5.05 -7.54 -14.76
N GLN A 27 -5.43 -8.58 -14.00
CA GLN A 27 -5.48 -8.57 -12.53
C GLN A 27 -4.14 -8.93 -11.89
N LEU A 28 -3.15 -9.42 -12.66
CA LEU A 28 -1.81 -9.66 -12.14
C LEU A 28 -1.16 -8.33 -11.73
N GLU A 29 -0.72 -8.28 -10.50
CA GLU A 29 0.06 -7.16 -9.99
C GLU A 29 1.33 -6.98 -10.82
N ARG A 30 1.43 -5.86 -11.54
CA ARG A 30 2.58 -5.57 -12.39
C ARG A 30 3.46 -4.51 -11.74
N VAL A 31 4.76 -4.76 -11.78
CA VAL A 31 5.75 -3.75 -11.42
C VAL A 31 5.83 -2.73 -12.57
N GLN A 32 5.67 -1.45 -12.22
CA GLN A 32 5.74 -0.31 -13.14
C GLN A 32 6.86 0.62 -12.72
N ASN A 33 7.55 1.24 -13.67
CA ASN A 33 8.49 2.31 -13.37
C ASN A 33 7.70 3.61 -13.20
N ILE A 34 7.76 4.18 -12.00
CA ILE A 34 7.04 5.40 -11.64
C ILE A 34 8.05 6.50 -11.32
N PRO A 35 7.86 7.72 -11.87
CA PRO A 35 8.70 8.86 -11.54
C PRO A 35 8.72 9.14 -10.04
N VAL A 36 9.92 9.32 -9.47
CA VAL A 36 10.10 9.57 -8.03
C VAL A 36 9.28 10.77 -7.54
N ARG A 37 9.14 11.79 -8.37
CA ARG A 37 8.34 13.00 -8.08
C ARG A 37 6.84 12.75 -7.92
N GLU A 38 6.30 11.64 -8.43
CA GLU A 38 4.89 11.26 -8.35
C GLU A 38 4.59 10.42 -7.11
N LEU A 39 5.64 10.00 -6.40
CA LEU A 39 5.55 9.24 -5.16
C LEU A 39 5.36 10.17 -3.97
N ILE A 40 4.38 9.89 -3.14
CA ILE A 40 4.08 10.65 -1.92
C ILE A 40 4.23 9.72 -0.71
N PRO A 41 4.86 10.18 0.38
CA PRO A 41 4.92 9.41 1.61
C PRO A 41 3.52 9.13 2.17
N PHE A 42 3.35 7.98 2.83
CA PHE A 42 2.12 7.62 3.52
C PHE A 42 1.74 8.68 4.56
N LYS A 43 0.47 9.07 4.56
CA LYS A 43 -0.04 10.06 5.50
C LYS A 43 0.11 9.55 6.95
N ASN A 44 0.70 10.36 7.81
CA ASN A 44 0.94 10.02 9.22
C ASN A 44 1.82 8.76 9.42
N HIS A 45 2.79 8.53 8.54
CA HIS A 45 3.71 7.39 8.64
C HIS A 45 4.41 7.37 10.01
N PRO A 46 4.24 6.30 10.82
CA PRO A 46 4.73 6.27 12.20
C PRO A 46 6.25 6.10 12.31
N PHE A 47 6.88 5.55 11.28
CA PHE A 47 8.30 5.20 11.29
C PHE A 47 9.11 6.28 10.58
N LYS A 48 10.06 6.89 11.29
CA LYS A 48 10.90 7.93 10.71
C LYS A 48 11.90 7.36 9.72
N VAL A 49 12.08 8.05 8.61
CA VAL A 49 13.20 7.84 7.70
C VAL A 49 14.33 8.76 8.19
N LEU A 50 15.46 8.16 8.59
CA LEU A 50 16.61 8.87 9.11
C LEU A 50 17.74 8.83 8.08
N ASP A 51 18.44 9.95 7.94
CA ASP A 51 19.65 10.09 7.10
C ASP A 51 20.88 9.65 7.92
N ASP A 52 20.90 8.36 8.27
CA ASP A 52 21.96 7.70 9.00
C ASP A 52 22.97 7.02 8.04
N GLU A 53 24.04 6.44 8.59
CA GLU A 53 25.04 5.70 7.82
C GLU A 53 24.43 4.55 7.01
N ALA A 54 23.36 3.91 7.53
CA ALA A 54 22.64 2.87 6.82
C ALA A 54 21.86 3.44 5.61
N MET A 55 21.41 4.70 5.67
CA MET A 55 20.82 5.39 4.53
C MET A 55 21.86 5.68 3.46
N LEU A 56 23.05 6.15 3.84
CA LEU A 56 24.14 6.38 2.89
C LEU A 56 24.50 5.10 2.12
N ARG A 57 24.69 3.98 2.81
CA ARG A 57 24.95 2.68 2.16
C ARG A 57 23.81 2.25 1.24
N THR A 58 22.58 2.50 1.62
CA THR A 58 21.41 2.22 0.77
C THR A 58 21.43 3.09 -0.48
N THR A 59 21.76 4.36 -0.35
CA THR A 59 21.86 5.32 -1.45
C THR A 59 22.98 4.93 -2.42
N GLU A 60 24.16 4.58 -1.92
CA GLU A 60 25.28 4.09 -2.73
C GLU A 60 24.91 2.83 -3.51
N SER A 61 24.29 1.86 -2.84
CA SER A 61 23.81 0.63 -3.49
C SER A 61 22.75 0.92 -4.57
N ILE A 62 21.83 1.83 -4.31
CA ILE A 62 20.78 2.22 -5.28
C ILE A 62 21.39 3.01 -6.45
N ALA A 63 22.41 3.83 -6.21
CA ALA A 63 23.11 4.53 -7.28
C ALA A 63 23.85 3.58 -8.22
N GLU A 64 24.38 2.47 -7.70
CA GLU A 64 25.13 1.48 -8.48
C GLU A 64 24.22 0.46 -9.18
N TYR A 65 23.22 -0.10 -8.48
CA TYR A 65 22.41 -1.23 -8.95
C TYR A 65 20.94 -0.88 -9.23
N GLY A 66 20.53 0.34 -8.93
CA GLY A 66 19.10 0.71 -8.93
C GLY A 66 18.32 0.10 -7.78
N VAL A 67 17.01 0.27 -7.81
CA VAL A 67 16.10 -0.31 -6.79
C VAL A 67 15.76 -1.75 -7.19
N LEU A 68 16.44 -2.74 -6.61
CA LEU A 68 16.29 -4.16 -6.93
C LEU A 68 14.95 -4.74 -6.44
N THR A 69 14.45 -4.29 -5.28
CA THR A 69 13.16 -4.73 -4.73
C THR A 69 12.14 -3.63 -4.93
N PRO A 70 11.06 -3.88 -5.69
CA PRO A 70 10.04 -2.86 -5.94
C PRO A 70 9.44 -2.27 -4.66
N LEU A 71 9.06 -1.00 -4.70
CA LEU A 71 8.22 -0.37 -3.69
C LEU A 71 6.79 -0.90 -3.82
N ILE A 72 5.97 -0.70 -2.80
CA ILE A 72 4.51 -0.91 -2.88
C ILE A 72 3.86 0.44 -2.71
N ALA A 73 2.99 0.81 -3.64
CA ALA A 73 2.22 2.04 -3.59
C ALA A 73 0.79 1.83 -4.08
N ARG A 74 -0.12 2.73 -3.70
CA ARG A 74 -1.48 2.78 -4.24
C ARG A 74 -1.69 4.04 -5.06
N PRO A 75 -2.57 3.99 -6.07
CA PRO A 75 -2.90 5.18 -6.85
C PRO A 75 -3.66 6.19 -5.99
N LEU A 76 -3.37 7.47 -6.21
CA LEU A 76 -4.13 8.60 -5.71
C LEU A 76 -4.67 9.40 -6.91
N ASP A 77 -5.55 10.37 -6.60
CA ASP A 77 -6.01 11.32 -7.60
C ASP A 77 -4.86 12.10 -8.25
N HIS A 78 -5.08 12.53 -9.48
CA HIS A 78 -4.13 13.34 -10.26
C HIS A 78 -2.81 12.64 -10.63
N GLY A 79 -2.82 11.31 -10.80
CA GLY A 79 -1.66 10.55 -11.27
C GLY A 79 -0.50 10.47 -10.28
N ARG A 80 -0.79 10.61 -8.99
CA ARG A 80 0.17 10.42 -7.89
C ARG A 80 -0.02 9.06 -7.22
N TYR A 81 1.01 8.63 -6.50
CA TYR A 81 1.01 7.34 -5.82
C TYR A 81 1.46 7.50 -4.37
N GLU A 82 0.68 6.95 -3.43
CA GLU A 82 1.05 6.94 -2.01
C GLU A 82 1.86 5.68 -1.70
N ILE A 83 3.05 5.87 -1.15
CA ILE A 83 3.96 4.78 -0.80
C ILE A 83 3.43 4.06 0.44
N ILE A 84 3.15 2.77 0.32
CA ILE A 84 2.74 1.91 1.43
C ILE A 84 3.95 1.22 2.06
N SER A 85 4.88 0.74 1.24
CA SER A 85 6.12 0.09 1.71
C SER A 85 7.31 0.50 0.85
N GLY A 86 8.44 0.71 1.51
CA GLY A 86 9.69 1.06 0.84
C GLY A 86 10.09 2.54 0.95
N HIS A 87 9.58 3.29 1.92
CA HIS A 87 9.90 4.72 2.14
C HIS A 87 11.41 5.00 2.17
N ARG A 88 12.22 4.14 2.81
CA ARG A 88 13.69 4.30 2.82
C ARG A 88 14.30 4.15 1.43
N ARG A 89 13.79 3.21 0.61
CA ARG A 89 14.26 3.01 -0.77
C ARG A 89 13.85 4.16 -1.69
N ALA A 90 12.63 4.68 -1.52
CA ALA A 90 12.18 5.86 -2.24
C ALA A 90 13.06 7.07 -1.93
N HIS A 91 13.33 7.34 -0.65
CA HIS A 91 14.19 8.44 -0.22
C HIS A 91 15.64 8.26 -0.72
N ALA A 92 16.20 7.06 -0.60
CA ALA A 92 17.53 6.77 -1.11
C ALA A 92 17.63 6.90 -2.64
N ALA A 93 16.56 6.54 -3.38
CA ALA A 93 16.50 6.74 -4.83
C ALA A 93 16.46 8.22 -5.23
N GLU A 94 15.76 9.04 -4.45
CA GLU A 94 15.76 10.50 -4.61
C GLU A 94 17.18 11.09 -4.36
N LEU A 95 17.84 10.68 -3.26
CA LEU A 95 19.20 11.07 -2.96
C LEU A 95 20.22 10.61 -4.00
N ALA A 96 20.01 9.43 -4.60
CA ALA A 96 20.82 8.91 -5.69
C ALA A 96 20.54 9.58 -7.05
N GLY A 97 19.52 10.45 -7.13
CA GLY A 97 19.16 11.18 -8.35
C GLY A 97 18.47 10.33 -9.41
N LEU A 98 17.83 9.22 -9.03
CA LEU A 98 17.04 8.40 -9.94
C LEU A 98 15.77 9.14 -10.38
N SER A 99 15.45 9.10 -11.66
CA SER A 99 14.22 9.70 -12.21
C SER A 99 12.99 8.84 -11.94
N GLU A 100 13.16 7.51 -11.94
CA GLU A 100 12.10 6.51 -11.82
C GLU A 100 12.53 5.36 -10.92
N VAL A 101 11.57 4.70 -10.30
CA VAL A 101 11.78 3.51 -9.48
C VAL A 101 10.73 2.44 -9.79
N PRO A 102 11.06 1.14 -9.65
CA PRO A 102 10.10 0.06 -9.80
C PRO A 102 9.12 0.05 -8.62
N VAL A 103 7.83 0.07 -8.94
CA VAL A 103 6.73 0.12 -7.97
C VAL A 103 5.70 -0.94 -8.32
N LEU A 104 5.30 -1.74 -7.35
CA LEU A 104 4.14 -2.60 -7.41
C LEU A 104 2.91 -1.77 -7.02
N VAL A 105 2.09 -1.44 -7.99
CA VAL A 105 0.88 -0.66 -7.78
C VAL A 105 -0.25 -1.58 -7.38
N ARG A 106 -0.86 -1.31 -6.21
CA ARG A 106 -2.03 -2.03 -5.68
C ARG A 106 -3.14 -1.04 -5.40
N ASP A 107 -4.32 -1.32 -5.92
CA ASP A 107 -5.52 -0.58 -5.52
C ASP A 107 -6.00 -1.10 -4.18
N MET A 108 -6.10 -0.20 -3.19
CA MET A 108 -6.54 -0.54 -1.83
C MET A 108 -7.11 0.68 -1.12
N ASP A 109 -8.06 0.43 -0.22
CA ASP A 109 -8.62 1.46 0.65
C ASP A 109 -7.65 1.90 1.76
N ASP A 110 -8.01 2.95 2.50
CA ASP A 110 -7.18 3.54 3.56
C ASP A 110 -6.89 2.56 4.69
N ASP A 111 -7.85 1.72 5.05
CA ASP A 111 -7.72 0.75 6.14
C ASP A 111 -6.76 -0.38 5.74
N ALA A 112 -6.92 -0.94 4.54
CA ALA A 112 -6.03 -1.96 4.00
C ALA A 112 -4.59 -1.43 3.82
N ALA A 113 -4.45 -0.21 3.32
CA ALA A 113 -3.17 0.47 3.17
C ALA A 113 -2.47 0.67 4.53
N THR A 114 -3.22 1.09 5.56
CA THR A 114 -2.71 1.25 6.92
C THR A 114 -2.22 -0.08 7.50
N VAL A 115 -3.01 -1.14 7.37
CA VAL A 115 -2.63 -2.48 7.86
C VAL A 115 -1.36 -2.98 7.16
N LEU A 116 -1.30 -2.90 5.83
CA LEU A 116 -0.13 -3.33 5.07
C LEU A 116 1.12 -2.52 5.41
N MET A 117 1.00 -1.19 5.54
CA MET A 117 2.10 -0.30 5.92
C MET A 117 2.64 -0.67 7.30
N VAL A 118 1.79 -0.88 8.29
CA VAL A 118 2.21 -1.27 9.64
C VAL A 118 2.89 -2.63 9.61
N ASP A 119 2.29 -3.65 8.98
CA ASP A 119 2.83 -5.01 8.96
C ASP A 119 4.18 -5.09 8.26
N SER A 120 4.37 -4.36 7.15
CA SER A 120 5.65 -4.31 6.44
C SER A 120 6.79 -3.69 7.27
N ASN A 121 6.48 -2.88 8.26
CA ASN A 121 7.46 -2.20 9.11
C ASN A 121 7.66 -2.86 10.48
N LEU A 122 6.66 -3.58 11.02
CA LEU A 122 6.78 -4.25 12.32
C LEU A 122 7.85 -5.35 12.36
N GLN A 123 8.29 -5.85 11.22
CA GLN A 123 9.36 -6.85 11.11
C GLN A 123 10.77 -6.25 11.25
N ARG A 124 10.90 -4.91 11.39
CA ARG A 124 12.20 -4.25 11.57
C ARG A 124 12.71 -4.47 12.99
N GLU A 125 14.01 -4.78 13.12
CA GLU A 125 14.64 -5.04 14.41
C GLU A 125 14.67 -3.82 15.35
N ASN A 126 14.86 -2.62 14.79
CA ASN A 126 15.04 -1.39 15.56
C ASN A 126 13.85 -0.43 15.38
N ILE A 127 12.76 -0.68 16.11
CA ILE A 127 11.59 0.20 16.18
C ILE A 127 11.51 0.77 17.58
N LEU A 128 11.40 2.10 17.69
CA LEU A 128 11.20 2.75 18.98
C LEU A 128 9.88 2.29 19.61
N PRO A 129 9.82 2.09 20.95
CA PRO A 129 8.58 1.69 21.64
C PRO A 129 7.40 2.62 21.34
N SER A 130 7.65 3.93 21.23
CA SER A 130 6.64 4.93 20.85
C SER A 130 6.11 4.76 19.42
N GLU A 131 7.00 4.50 18.46
CA GLU A 131 6.61 4.23 17.07
C GLU A 131 5.80 2.95 16.98
N ARG A 132 6.24 1.89 17.69
CA ARG A 132 5.52 0.61 17.78
C ARG A 132 4.12 0.78 18.37
N ALA A 133 3.98 1.52 19.47
CA ALA A 133 2.69 1.78 20.10
C ALA A 133 1.74 2.54 19.17
N PHE A 134 2.25 3.57 18.48
CA PHE A 134 1.47 4.34 17.52
C PHE A 134 1.05 3.50 16.31
N ALA A 135 1.96 2.68 15.77
CA ALA A 135 1.66 1.78 14.66
C ALA A 135 0.58 0.76 15.02
N PHE A 136 0.63 0.16 16.21
CA PHE A 136 -0.42 -0.74 16.69
C PHE A 136 -1.76 -0.03 16.88
N LYS A 137 -1.77 1.21 17.38
CA LYS A 137 -2.99 2.00 17.48
C LYS A 137 -3.61 2.22 16.09
N MET A 138 -2.83 2.65 15.10
CA MET A 138 -3.31 2.84 13.72
C MET A 138 -3.88 1.54 13.14
N LYS A 139 -3.18 0.42 13.34
CA LYS A 139 -3.64 -0.90 12.86
C LYS A 139 -4.95 -1.31 13.53
N LEU A 140 -5.09 -1.09 14.84
CA LEU A 140 -6.32 -1.41 15.57
C LEU A 140 -7.51 -0.58 15.06
N GLU A 141 -7.31 0.71 14.84
CA GLU A 141 -8.33 1.62 14.28
C GLU A 141 -8.76 1.15 12.87
N ALA A 142 -7.82 0.85 11.99
CA ALA A 142 -8.11 0.35 10.65
C ALA A 142 -8.89 -0.98 10.66
N LEU A 143 -8.48 -1.94 11.49
CA LEU A 143 -9.18 -3.22 11.63
C LEU A 143 -10.58 -3.06 12.22
N SER A 144 -10.81 -2.09 13.12
CA SER A 144 -12.14 -1.82 13.67
C SER A 144 -13.10 -1.25 12.63
N HIS A 145 -12.61 -0.41 11.71
CA HIS A 145 -13.41 0.12 10.60
C HIS A 145 -13.78 -0.99 9.59
N GLN A 146 -12.85 -1.89 9.27
CA GLN A 146 -13.12 -3.04 8.38
C GLN A 146 -14.18 -3.96 8.98
N GLY A 147 -14.15 -4.22 10.30
CA GLY A 147 -15.16 -5.02 10.99
C GLY A 147 -16.55 -4.41 10.91
N GLN A 148 -16.70 -3.09 10.95
CA GLN A 148 -17.98 -2.41 10.80
C GLN A 148 -18.55 -2.46 9.37
N ARG A 149 -17.69 -2.53 8.35
CA ARG A 149 -18.13 -2.65 6.94
C ARG A 149 -18.63 -4.04 6.57
N SER A 150 -18.13 -5.09 7.22
CA SER A 150 -18.56 -6.46 7.00
C SER A 150 -19.92 -6.82 7.63
N ASP A 151 -20.43 -5.98 8.55
CA ASP A 151 -21.71 -6.22 9.26
C ASP A 151 -22.99 -6.02 8.40
N LEU A 152 -22.83 -5.62 7.12
CA LEU A 152 -24.00 -5.58 6.21
C LEU A 152 -24.42 -6.95 5.67
N THR A 153 -23.65 -8.03 5.90
CA THR A 153 -23.98 -9.36 5.34
C THR A 153 -23.78 -10.57 6.24
N SER A 154 -23.18 -10.52 7.44
CA SER A 154 -23.28 -11.64 8.40
C SER A 154 -22.54 -11.40 9.73
N VAL A 155 -23.25 -11.71 10.81
CA VAL A 155 -22.79 -12.07 12.16
C VAL A 155 -21.69 -11.17 12.77
N ARG A 156 -22.10 -10.37 13.77
CA ARG A 156 -21.23 -9.64 14.69
C ARG A 156 -20.02 -10.48 15.14
N VAL A 157 -18.87 -10.30 14.52
CA VAL A 157 -17.60 -10.72 15.07
C VAL A 157 -17.25 -9.68 16.14
N ALA A 158 -17.33 -10.07 17.38
CA ALA A 158 -17.16 -9.20 18.53
C ALA A 158 -15.78 -8.51 18.50
N PRO A 159 -15.68 -7.25 19.00
CA PRO A 159 -14.43 -6.47 19.05
C PRO A 159 -13.28 -7.13 19.84
N LYS A 160 -13.54 -8.27 20.49
CA LYS A 160 -12.55 -9.09 21.20
C LYS A 160 -11.48 -9.71 20.29
N LEU A 161 -11.79 -10.01 19.01
CA LEU A 161 -10.84 -10.69 18.12
C LEU A 161 -9.66 -9.78 17.73
N SER A 162 -9.91 -8.51 17.50
CA SER A 162 -8.87 -7.53 17.12
C SER A 162 -7.86 -7.29 18.26
N THR A 163 -8.35 -7.23 19.50
CA THR A 163 -7.52 -7.04 20.69
C THR A 163 -6.69 -8.29 21.02
N GLU A 164 -7.23 -9.49 20.76
CA GLU A 164 -6.50 -10.76 20.96
C GLU A 164 -5.39 -10.96 19.91
N ILE A 165 -5.62 -10.60 18.65
CA ILE A 165 -4.62 -10.71 17.60
C ILE A 165 -3.44 -9.79 17.90
N ILE A 166 -3.71 -8.54 18.31
CA ILE A 166 -2.67 -7.58 18.67
C ILE A 166 -1.99 -7.96 19.99
N GLY A 167 -2.73 -8.45 20.98
CA GLY A 167 -2.17 -8.93 22.25
C GLY A 167 -1.17 -10.06 22.06
N LYS A 168 -1.42 -11.01 21.15
CA LYS A 168 -0.47 -12.07 20.78
C LYS A 168 0.75 -11.52 20.04
N ALA A 169 0.59 -10.54 19.15
CA ALA A 169 1.68 -9.94 18.40
C ALA A 169 2.62 -9.09 19.28
N VAL A 170 2.12 -8.55 20.41
CA VAL A 170 2.89 -7.73 21.36
C VAL A 170 3.53 -8.58 22.47
N GLY A 171 3.24 -9.89 22.55
CA GLY A 171 3.75 -10.76 23.61
C GLY A 171 3.14 -10.48 25.00
N MET A 172 2.03 -9.72 25.05
CA MET A 172 1.26 -9.51 26.28
C MET A 172 0.25 -10.66 26.43
N SER A 173 0.70 -11.76 27.02
CA SER A 173 -0.18 -12.79 27.54
C SER A 173 -0.81 -12.29 28.84
N LYS A 174 -2.11 -12.56 29.00
CA LYS A 174 -2.77 -12.44 30.32
C LYS A 174 -2.22 -13.46 31.27
#